data_273d5f3ae3ddc5fba550a5977527d73a
#
_entry.id   273d5f3ae3ddc5fba550a5977527d73a
#
_cell.length_a   1.000
_cell.length_b   1.000
_cell.length_c   1.000
_cell.angle_alpha   90.00
_cell.angle_beta   90.00
_cell.angle_gamma   90.00
#
_symmetry.space_group_name_H-M   'P 1'
#
loop_
_entity.id
_entity.type
_entity.pdbx_description
1 polymer ?
#
loop_
_entity_poly.entity_id
_entity_poly.type
_entity_poly.pdbx_seq_one_letter_code
_entity_poly.pdbx_strand_id
1 'polypeptide(L)'
;MYQDITNNITAYDTMIHNQSRERKGISMASIENFHDLDIRVGKIVQVKEFPEAKKPAYKAWVDFGEEVGVKQSSAQITELYEINDLEGKKVIGIVNLPPMKIASFTSECLILGVYTDEGVTLLQTDHETKTGEKIG
;
A
#
# COMPACT_ATOMS: atom_id res chain seq x y z
N MET A 1 -2.50 0.47 -2.31
CA MET A 1 -2.11 1.07 -3.56
C MET A 1 -3.16 2.02 -4.02
N TYR A 2 -2.80 3.25 -4.00
CA TYR A 2 -3.72 4.36 -4.22
C TYR A 2 -3.41 4.95 -5.59
N GLN A 3 -3.78 4.24 -6.64
CA GLN A 3 -3.37 4.70 -7.96
C GLN A 3 -4.50 5.21 -8.83
N ASP A 4 -5.73 5.08 -8.42
CA ASP A 4 -6.81 5.55 -9.25
C ASP A 4 -6.95 7.05 -9.17
N ILE A 5 -6.71 7.67 -10.31
CA ILE A 5 -6.73 9.11 -10.44
C ILE A 5 -7.90 9.59 -11.29
N THR A 6 -8.74 8.69 -11.78
CA THR A 6 -9.78 9.09 -12.71
C THR A 6 -11.13 9.32 -12.05
N ASN A 7 -11.63 8.33 -11.33
CA ASN A 7 -13.01 8.35 -10.83
C ASN A 7 -13.13 8.14 -9.33
N ASN A 8 -12.04 7.95 -8.64
CA ASN A 8 -12.07 7.61 -7.22
C ASN A 8 -10.89 8.26 -6.51
N ILE A 9 -10.82 9.57 -6.62
CA ILE A 9 -9.73 10.34 -6.04
C ILE A 9 -9.87 10.33 -4.53
N THR A 10 -8.85 9.86 -3.85
CA THR A 10 -8.75 9.87 -2.39
C THR A 10 -8.02 11.12 -1.93
N ALA A 11 -7.99 11.34 -0.61
CA ALA A 11 -7.20 12.43 -0.05
C ALA A 11 -5.71 12.29 -0.37
N TYR A 12 -5.19 11.04 -0.39
CA TYR A 12 -3.81 10.79 -0.78
C TYR A 12 -3.57 11.12 -2.24
N ASP A 13 -4.45 10.69 -3.13
CA ASP A 13 -4.30 10.96 -4.55
C ASP A 13 -4.29 12.46 -4.81
N THR A 14 -5.19 13.20 -4.17
CA THR A 14 -5.24 14.65 -4.31
C THR A 14 -3.95 15.29 -3.82
N MET A 15 -3.47 14.87 -2.65
CA MET A 15 -2.24 15.42 -2.08
C MET A 15 -1.03 15.14 -2.96
N ILE A 16 -0.90 13.91 -3.44
CA ILE A 16 0.21 13.51 -4.31
C ILE A 16 0.16 14.28 -5.63
N HIS A 17 -1.01 14.41 -6.23
CA HIS A 17 -1.19 15.15 -7.47
C HIS A 17 -0.88 16.64 -7.32
N ASN A 18 -1.32 17.25 -6.21
CA ASN A 18 -1.02 18.65 -5.95
C ASN A 18 0.48 18.89 -5.82
N GLN A 19 1.16 18.01 -5.09
CA GLN A 19 2.62 18.10 -4.97
C GLN A 19 3.30 17.96 -6.32
N SER A 20 2.84 17.01 -7.14
CA SER A 20 3.40 16.80 -8.48
C SER A 20 3.18 17.99 -9.38
N ARG A 21 2.03 18.65 -9.29
CA ARG A 21 1.71 19.82 -10.11
C ARG A 21 2.57 21.04 -9.79
N GLU A 22 2.98 21.18 -8.54
CA GLU A 22 3.82 22.27 -8.11
C GLU A 22 5.26 22.14 -8.57
N ARG A 23 5.64 20.93 -8.98
CA ARG A 23 7.00 20.63 -9.43
C ARG A 23 7.04 20.53 -10.94
N LYS A 24 7.79 21.42 -11.58
CA LYS A 24 7.99 21.41 -13.01
C LYS A 24 9.30 20.70 -13.34
N GLY A 25 9.27 19.79 -14.33
CA GLY A 25 10.43 19.02 -14.73
C GLY A 25 10.72 17.89 -13.77
N ILE A 26 11.99 17.54 -13.59
CA ILE A 26 12.43 16.48 -12.70
C ILE A 26 12.27 16.94 -11.26
N SER A 27 11.46 16.19 -10.51
CA SER A 27 11.23 16.47 -9.10
C SER A 27 12.32 15.81 -8.27
N MET A 28 13.00 16.61 -7.44
CA MET A 28 14.05 16.11 -6.55
C MET A 28 13.49 15.93 -5.15
N ALA A 29 13.59 14.72 -4.62
CA ALA A 29 13.31 14.46 -3.21
C ALA A 29 14.62 14.53 -2.42
N SER A 30 14.50 14.84 -1.13
CA SER A 30 15.64 14.76 -0.22
C SER A 30 15.65 13.41 0.48
N ILE A 31 16.79 13.06 1.07
CA ILE A 31 16.87 11.83 1.87
C ILE A 31 15.95 11.91 3.09
N GLU A 32 15.72 13.11 3.61
CA GLU A 32 14.80 13.33 4.72
C GLU A 32 13.37 12.95 4.34
N ASN A 33 12.96 13.20 3.10
CA ASN A 33 11.64 12.79 2.63
C ASN A 33 11.47 11.28 2.74
N PHE A 34 12.53 10.52 2.41
CA PHE A 34 12.51 9.07 2.55
C PHE A 34 12.47 8.67 4.03
N HIS A 35 13.27 9.32 4.87
CA HIS A 35 13.33 9.00 6.30
C HIS A 35 12.03 9.35 7.04
N ASP A 36 11.21 10.23 6.50
CA ASP A 36 9.91 10.55 7.08
C ASP A 36 8.93 9.38 6.95
N LEU A 37 9.16 8.49 6.00
CA LEU A 37 8.31 7.32 5.80
C LEU A 37 8.77 6.17 6.69
N ASP A 38 7.83 5.52 7.34
CA ASP A 38 8.10 4.28 8.05
C ASP A 38 7.64 3.12 7.17
N ILE A 39 8.60 2.47 6.51
CA ILE A 39 8.35 1.39 5.57
C ILE A 39 8.85 0.09 6.18
N ARG A 40 7.98 -0.91 6.25
CA ARG A 40 8.29 -2.16 6.94
C ARG A 40 7.89 -3.38 6.15
N VAL A 41 8.54 -4.49 6.47
CA VAL A 41 8.12 -5.81 6.02
C VAL A 41 6.89 -6.22 6.85
N GLY A 42 5.85 -6.67 6.16
CA GLY A 42 4.66 -7.19 6.80
C GLY A 42 4.28 -8.56 6.23
N LYS A 43 3.34 -9.22 6.89
CA LYS A 43 2.79 -10.48 6.42
C LYS A 43 1.29 -10.37 6.35
N ILE A 44 0.72 -10.68 5.20
CA ILE A 44 -0.73 -10.68 5.04
C ILE A 44 -1.30 -11.85 5.84
N VAL A 45 -2.17 -11.54 6.79
CA VAL A 45 -2.78 -12.56 7.65
C VAL A 45 -4.22 -12.86 7.29
N GLN A 46 -4.90 -11.95 6.59
CA GLN A 46 -6.28 -12.13 6.17
C GLN A 46 -6.57 -11.27 4.95
N VAL A 47 -7.37 -11.78 4.03
CA VAL A 47 -7.84 -11.04 2.86
C VAL A 47 -9.33 -11.30 2.67
N LYS A 48 -10.07 -10.27 2.32
CA LYS A 48 -11.50 -10.37 1.99
C LYS A 48 -11.81 -9.59 0.73
N GLU A 49 -12.89 -9.96 0.08
CA GLU A 49 -13.43 -9.20 -1.02
C GLU A 49 -13.84 -7.80 -0.55
N PHE A 50 -13.81 -6.84 -1.46
CA PHE A 50 -14.24 -5.46 -1.16
C PHE A 50 -15.22 -4.99 -2.24
N PRO A 51 -16.45 -5.52 -2.25
CA PRO A 51 -17.40 -5.18 -3.30
C PRO A 51 -17.87 -3.72 -3.27
N GLU A 52 -17.81 -3.06 -2.11
CA GLU A 52 -18.22 -1.67 -1.96
C GLU A 52 -17.25 -0.66 -2.56
N ALA A 53 -16.01 -1.07 -2.83
CA ALA A 53 -15.01 -0.20 -3.44
C ALA A 53 -15.40 0.08 -4.90
N LYS A 54 -15.21 1.31 -5.34
CA LYS A 54 -15.53 1.68 -6.72
C LYS A 54 -14.63 0.99 -7.74
N LYS A 55 -13.37 0.79 -7.40
CA LYS A 55 -12.44 0.01 -8.20
C LYS A 55 -12.18 -1.33 -7.56
N PRO A 56 -11.95 -2.37 -8.36
CA PRO A 56 -11.68 -3.70 -7.79
C PRO A 56 -10.51 -3.65 -6.81
N ALA A 57 -10.75 -4.12 -5.61
CA ALA A 57 -9.77 -4.11 -4.52
C ALA A 57 -10.06 -5.26 -3.57
N TYR A 58 -9.06 -5.58 -2.75
CA TYR A 58 -9.22 -6.46 -1.61
C TYR A 58 -9.06 -5.69 -0.32
N LYS A 59 -9.73 -6.14 0.73
CA LYS A 59 -9.41 -5.74 2.10
C LYS A 59 -8.35 -6.69 2.61
N ALA A 60 -7.21 -6.17 3.02
CA ALA A 60 -6.11 -6.99 3.52
C ALA A 60 -5.74 -6.56 4.93
N TRP A 61 -5.44 -7.54 5.77
CA TRP A 61 -4.91 -7.30 7.11
C TRP A 61 -3.47 -7.77 7.11
N VAL A 62 -2.56 -6.89 7.52
CA VAL A 62 -1.13 -7.12 7.45
C VAL A 62 -0.52 -6.99 8.84
N ASP A 63 0.20 -8.02 9.24
CA ASP A 63 0.93 -8.02 10.50
C ASP A 63 2.33 -7.43 10.25
N PHE A 64 2.62 -6.30 10.89
CA PHE A 64 3.91 -5.62 10.79
C PHE A 64 4.77 -5.84 12.04
N GLY A 65 4.48 -6.86 12.83
CA GLY A 65 5.27 -7.18 14.01
C GLY A 65 4.76 -6.50 15.28
N GLU A 66 5.44 -6.78 16.39
CA GLU A 66 4.96 -6.34 17.71
C GLU A 66 4.93 -4.82 17.85
N GLU A 67 5.89 -4.13 17.26
CA GLU A 67 6.00 -2.67 17.41
C GLU A 67 4.84 -1.95 16.71
N VAL A 68 4.48 -2.37 15.50
CA VAL A 68 3.44 -1.71 14.70
C VAL A 68 2.10 -2.41 14.82
N GLY A 69 2.10 -3.72 14.90
CA GLY A 69 0.88 -4.51 14.99
C GLY A 69 0.24 -4.76 13.63
N VAL A 70 -1.02 -5.19 13.67
CA VAL A 70 -1.80 -5.50 12.47
C VAL A 70 -2.47 -4.23 11.97
N LYS A 71 -2.31 -3.95 10.68
CA LYS A 71 -2.93 -2.83 10.00
C LYS A 71 -3.76 -3.34 8.83
N GLN A 72 -4.86 -2.66 8.56
CA GLN A 72 -5.70 -3.02 7.42
C GLN A 72 -5.46 -2.08 6.25
N SER A 73 -5.64 -2.60 5.05
CA SER A 73 -5.38 -1.86 3.82
C SER A 73 -6.38 -2.23 2.74
N SER A 74 -6.83 -1.23 1.98
CA SER A 74 -7.50 -1.48 0.72
C SER A 74 -6.42 -1.59 -0.35
N ALA A 75 -6.38 -2.72 -1.06
CA ALA A 75 -5.33 -2.99 -2.01
C ALA A 75 -5.90 -3.32 -3.39
N GLN A 76 -5.55 -2.52 -4.40
CA GLN A 76 -5.99 -2.73 -5.77
C GLN A 76 -5.07 -3.72 -6.49
N ILE A 77 -5.09 -4.96 -6.04
CA ILE A 77 -4.20 -6.03 -6.53
C ILE A 77 -5.00 -7.24 -7.00
N THR A 78 -6.22 -7.04 -7.49
CA THR A 78 -7.11 -8.14 -7.84
C THR A 78 -6.79 -8.81 -9.18
N GLU A 79 -5.97 -8.18 -10.01
CA GLU A 79 -5.74 -8.67 -11.36
C GLU A 79 -4.76 -9.83 -11.41
N LEU A 80 -3.72 -9.81 -10.59
CA LEU A 80 -2.67 -10.85 -10.59
C LEU A 80 -2.77 -11.83 -9.43
N TYR A 81 -3.61 -11.55 -8.42
CA TYR A 81 -3.66 -12.36 -7.21
C TYR A 81 -5.07 -12.76 -6.85
N GLU A 82 -5.24 -14.03 -6.53
CA GLU A 82 -6.43 -14.54 -5.86
C GLU A 82 -6.25 -14.37 -4.35
N ILE A 83 -7.34 -14.41 -3.60
CA ILE A 83 -7.28 -14.30 -2.13
C ILE A 83 -6.35 -15.35 -1.54
N ASN A 84 -6.45 -16.60 -2.02
CA ASN A 84 -5.63 -17.69 -1.50
C ASN A 84 -4.13 -17.49 -1.77
N ASP A 85 -3.79 -16.76 -2.84
CA ASP A 85 -2.38 -16.46 -3.15
C ASP A 85 -1.78 -15.48 -2.15
N LEU A 86 -2.60 -14.64 -1.56
CA LEU A 86 -2.15 -13.51 -0.76
C LEU A 86 -1.98 -13.84 0.71
N GLU A 87 -2.84 -14.70 1.26
CA GLU A 87 -2.77 -15.04 2.68
C GLU A 87 -1.46 -15.76 2.99
N GLY A 88 -0.73 -15.24 3.97
CA GLY A 88 0.59 -15.74 4.34
C GLY A 88 1.75 -15.11 3.57
N LYS A 89 1.47 -14.30 2.56
CA LYS A 89 2.52 -13.66 1.74
C LYS A 89 3.12 -12.48 2.47
N LYS A 90 4.44 -12.35 2.39
CA LYS A 90 5.13 -11.15 2.89
C LYS A 90 5.01 -10.02 1.89
N VAL A 91 4.89 -8.82 2.41
CA VAL A 91 4.73 -7.59 1.63
C VAL A 91 5.60 -6.49 2.22
N ILE A 92 5.71 -5.40 1.49
CA ILE A 92 6.38 -4.18 1.94
C ILE A 92 5.30 -3.11 2.05
N GLY A 93 5.22 -2.43 3.18
CA GLY A 93 4.18 -1.42 3.36
C GLY A 93 4.65 -0.19 4.12
N ILE A 94 4.00 0.93 3.84
CA ILE A 94 4.19 2.18 4.58
C ILE A 94 3.16 2.21 5.69
N VAL A 95 3.62 2.38 6.94
CA VAL A 95 2.75 2.23 8.12
C VAL A 95 2.43 3.54 8.82
N ASN A 96 3.00 4.66 8.38
CA ASN A 96 2.81 5.95 9.05
C ASN A 96 2.16 7.02 8.17
N LEU A 97 1.33 6.61 7.23
CA LEU A 97 0.49 7.54 6.48
C LEU A 97 -0.82 7.78 7.24
N PRO A 98 -1.46 8.95 7.05
CA PRO A 98 -2.77 9.20 7.65
C PRO A 98 -3.78 8.13 7.19
N PRO A 99 -4.67 7.67 8.08
CA PRO A 99 -5.71 6.72 7.68
C PRO A 99 -6.61 7.31 6.60
N MET A 100 -7.07 6.45 5.69
CA MET A 100 -7.92 6.86 4.58
C MET A 100 -9.17 6.03 4.54
N LYS A 101 -10.31 6.70 4.46
CA LYS A 101 -11.60 6.01 4.41
C LYS A 101 -11.99 5.74 2.96
N ILE A 102 -12.22 4.47 2.63
CA ILE A 102 -12.68 4.02 1.32
C ILE A 102 -13.97 3.27 1.56
N ALA A 103 -15.09 3.83 1.10
CA ALA A 103 -16.43 3.40 1.51
C ALA A 103 -16.52 3.41 3.04
N SER A 104 -16.92 2.33 3.69
CA SER A 104 -16.95 2.24 5.16
C SER A 104 -15.66 1.66 5.76
N PHE A 105 -14.66 1.35 4.95
CA PHE A 105 -13.43 0.70 5.36
C PHE A 105 -12.32 1.73 5.52
N THR A 106 -11.61 1.69 6.65
CA THR A 106 -10.49 2.60 6.90
C THR A 106 -9.18 1.89 6.56
N SER A 107 -8.47 2.41 5.55
CA SER A 107 -7.16 1.91 5.17
C SER A 107 -6.09 2.59 6.00
N GLU A 108 -5.25 1.81 6.65
CA GLU A 108 -4.27 2.29 7.65
C GLU A 108 -2.84 2.16 7.20
N CYS A 109 -2.59 1.47 6.11
CA CYS A 109 -1.25 1.31 5.57
C CYS A 109 -1.32 1.21 4.05
N LEU A 110 -0.17 1.43 3.41
CA LEU A 110 -0.05 1.33 1.95
C LEU A 110 0.87 0.17 1.60
N ILE A 111 0.30 -0.86 0.98
CA ILE A 111 1.08 -1.99 0.48
C ILE A 111 1.71 -1.57 -0.85
N LEU A 112 3.01 -1.76 -0.98
CA LEU A 112 3.76 -1.31 -2.14
C LEU A 112 3.85 -2.40 -3.22
N GLY A 113 3.83 -1.95 -4.47
CA GLY A 113 3.96 -2.84 -5.61
C GLY A 113 4.38 -2.08 -6.85
N VAL A 114 4.52 -2.81 -7.94
CA VAL A 114 4.95 -2.28 -9.23
C VAL A 114 3.76 -2.33 -10.19
N TYR A 115 3.48 -1.22 -10.85
CA TYR A 115 2.44 -1.16 -11.87
C TYR A 115 2.97 -1.79 -13.17
N THR A 116 2.27 -2.80 -13.65
CA THR A 116 2.57 -3.44 -14.94
C THR A 116 1.35 -3.40 -15.84
N ASP A 117 1.52 -3.76 -17.10
CA ASP A 117 0.42 -3.82 -18.06
C ASP A 117 -0.64 -4.86 -17.66
N GLU A 118 -0.25 -5.91 -16.93
CA GLU A 118 -1.16 -6.96 -16.50
C GLU A 118 -1.79 -6.70 -15.14
N GLY A 119 -1.29 -5.73 -14.40
CA GLY A 119 -1.77 -5.42 -13.05
C GLY A 119 -0.61 -5.10 -12.13
N VAL A 120 -0.90 -5.04 -10.84
CA VAL A 120 0.09 -4.69 -9.82
C VAL A 120 0.75 -5.95 -9.29
N THR A 121 2.09 -5.98 -9.31
CA THR A 121 2.86 -7.04 -8.67
C THR A 121 3.49 -6.53 -7.38
N LEU A 122 3.43 -7.32 -6.33
CA LEU A 122 3.90 -6.92 -5.00
C LEU A 122 5.42 -6.91 -4.90
N LEU A 123 5.94 -5.99 -4.08
CA LEU A 123 7.37 -5.98 -3.75
C LEU A 123 7.66 -7.06 -2.73
N GLN A 124 8.83 -7.70 -2.87
CA GLN A 124 9.30 -8.69 -1.92
C GLN A 124 10.79 -8.54 -1.70
N THR A 125 11.28 -9.07 -0.57
CA THR A 125 12.72 -9.09 -0.30
C THR A 125 13.34 -10.31 -0.97
N ASP A 126 14.60 -10.17 -1.38
CA ASP A 126 15.33 -11.24 -2.04
C ASP A 126 15.65 -12.40 -1.09
N HIS A 127 16.00 -12.05 0.14
CA HIS A 127 16.29 -13.03 1.20
C HIS A 127 15.17 -12.99 2.25
N GLU A 128 15.09 -14.03 3.08
CA GLU A 128 14.14 -14.05 4.18
C GLU A 128 14.41 -12.92 5.15
N THR A 129 13.33 -12.25 5.54
CA THR A 129 13.35 -11.20 6.55
C THR A 129 12.23 -11.42 7.54
N LYS A 130 12.35 -10.81 8.71
CA LYS A 130 11.33 -10.89 9.74
C LYS A 130 10.27 -9.82 9.53
N THR A 131 9.05 -10.16 9.91
CA THR A 131 7.94 -9.20 9.95
C THR A 131 8.31 -8.05 10.88
N GLY A 132 8.13 -6.82 10.41
CA GLY A 132 8.42 -5.63 11.19
C GLY A 132 9.80 -5.02 10.93
N GLU A 133 10.67 -5.66 10.17
CA GLU A 133 11.96 -5.07 9.83
C GLU A 133 11.79 -3.86 8.92
N LYS A 134 12.62 -2.85 9.14
CA LYS A 134 12.51 -1.57 8.44
C LYS A 134 13.25 -1.58 7.11
N ILE A 135 12.67 -0.89 6.14
CA ILE A 135 13.30 -0.59 4.88
C ILE A 135 14.16 0.67 5.07
N GLY A 136 15.38 0.62 4.63
CA GLY A 136 16.30 1.76 4.79
C GLY A 136 17.12 2.04 3.55
#